data_9e6e6583b33da0ea1c2998cb44af1d44
#
_entry.id   9e6e6583b33da0ea1c2998cb44af1d44
#
_cell.length_a   1.000
_cell.length_b   1.000
_cell.length_c   1.000
_cell.angle_alpha   90.00
_cell.angle_beta   90.00
_cell.angle_gamma   90.00
#
_symmetry.space_group_name_H-M   'P 1'
#
loop_
_entity.id
_entity.type
_entity.pdbx_description
1 polymer ?
#
loop_
_entity_poly.entity_id
_entity_poly.type
_entity_poly.pdbx_seq_one_letter_code
_entity_poly.pdbx_strand_id
1 'polypeptide(L)'
;MAKKADIVVYGNIYTVDKKQPRAQAVAISGGMFDYVGEKEGVKDYIGGQTQVLHFGQGIILPGLGEGHGHVAPGGTETLFTVHLNPYGTREEHLKAIREFAQKHPELDVIQGAGFMPTDEYTSDMLEGVTDRPIVLADIGHHSYWVNHAAMDRLGIDRNTPDVSDGIIVRDAKGTPVGYFREGAMDLLKPLTVFSVEQYKEAVLFFQEEYLAHGETLILDPIINWDSTDNAAEACHQLDKEGKLRMHIFAAYQVFQAHGHNTLAEIEHAAELRERTWGPMFRLANIKVQVDGTIGPPPATAYVKEPYSDPWSQEHQHRGQLRFDLETLTAVYRRSHELGFTVHAHTMADGALAFALDAIEKAQEQTGPHNYRDAVTHLQLVDPADISRMARLGVVAVTDPHWFGMDKGYLDMMVAILGKERAEAQLPMKSFFDAGVVVTSASDYPVENPAYPLLGIQKGVTRTVIGQPDTLHAPAERVTVEQMIEAATLNEAFQLKCEDRLGSITVGKEADMVVLGEDITTCDPQHIAESPVLRTMVGGEWVYIS
;
A
#
# COMPACT_ATOMS: atom_id res chain seq x y z
N MET A 1 -20.68 -36.44 19.73
CA MET A 1 -21.46 -35.70 18.70
C MET A 1 -20.67 -34.46 18.34
N ALA A 2 -20.59 -34.12 17.05
CA ALA A 2 -19.95 -32.89 16.64
C ALA A 2 -20.68 -31.68 17.27
N LYS A 3 -19.93 -30.65 17.67
CA LYS A 3 -20.51 -29.37 18.11
C LYS A 3 -21.33 -28.80 16.95
N LYS A 4 -22.52 -28.27 17.23
CA LYS A 4 -23.34 -27.65 16.18
C LYS A 4 -22.75 -26.30 15.82
N ALA A 5 -22.67 -26.05 14.53
CA ALA A 5 -22.08 -24.83 13.97
C ALA A 5 -23.06 -23.64 14.07
N ASP A 6 -22.52 -22.44 14.12
CA ASP A 6 -23.27 -21.20 14.02
C ASP A 6 -23.73 -21.00 12.57
N ILE A 7 -22.82 -21.26 11.61
CA ILE A 7 -23.06 -21.09 10.16
C ILE A 7 -22.55 -22.33 9.41
N VAL A 8 -23.33 -22.77 8.43
CA VAL A 8 -22.89 -23.74 7.42
C VAL A 8 -23.06 -23.11 6.04
N VAL A 9 -22.00 -23.15 5.23
CA VAL A 9 -21.99 -22.62 3.87
C VAL A 9 -21.72 -23.76 2.88
N TYR A 10 -22.58 -23.86 1.87
CA TYR A 10 -22.41 -24.75 0.73
C TYR A 10 -22.04 -23.93 -0.52
N GLY A 11 -21.05 -24.40 -1.28
CA GLY A 11 -20.64 -23.75 -2.53
C GLY A 11 -19.48 -24.44 -3.21
N ASN A 12 -19.00 -23.85 -4.30
CA ASN A 12 -17.73 -24.20 -4.93
C ASN A 12 -16.61 -23.44 -4.17
N ILE A 13 -15.87 -24.14 -3.34
CA ILE A 13 -14.89 -23.53 -2.43
C ILE A 13 -13.48 -23.86 -2.92
N TYR A 14 -12.68 -22.85 -3.22
CA TYR A 14 -11.24 -22.94 -3.42
C TYR A 14 -10.52 -22.50 -2.14
N THR A 15 -9.91 -23.46 -1.45
CA THR A 15 -9.48 -23.30 -0.07
C THR A 15 -8.11 -22.63 0.08
N VAL A 16 -7.28 -22.66 -0.96
CA VAL A 16 -5.85 -22.30 -0.92
C VAL A 16 -5.05 -23.17 0.07
N ASP A 17 -5.61 -24.31 0.48
CA ASP A 17 -4.89 -25.36 1.21
C ASP A 17 -4.39 -26.44 0.25
N LYS A 18 -3.06 -26.56 0.10
CA LYS A 18 -2.44 -27.55 -0.82
C LYS A 18 -2.83 -29.00 -0.52
N LYS A 19 -3.25 -29.29 0.74
CA LYS A 19 -3.70 -30.64 1.13
C LYS A 19 -5.14 -30.92 0.73
N GLN A 20 -5.97 -29.90 0.62
CA GLN A 20 -7.38 -29.99 0.26
C GLN A 20 -7.81 -28.78 -0.54
N PRO A 21 -7.37 -28.64 -1.82
CA PRO A 21 -7.52 -27.39 -2.59
C PRO A 21 -8.97 -27.05 -2.95
N ARG A 22 -9.90 -28.00 -2.83
CA ARG A 22 -11.33 -27.78 -3.10
C ARG A 22 -12.18 -28.39 -2.01
N ALA A 23 -13.30 -27.73 -1.71
CA ALA A 23 -14.33 -28.21 -0.82
C ALA A 23 -15.73 -27.82 -1.36
N GLN A 24 -16.77 -28.44 -0.80
CA GLN A 24 -18.16 -28.21 -1.15
C GLN A 24 -18.98 -27.61 -0.03
N ALA A 25 -18.45 -27.64 1.19
CA ALA A 25 -19.07 -27.06 2.36
C ALA A 25 -18.06 -26.72 3.46
N VAL A 26 -18.40 -25.71 4.25
CA VAL A 26 -17.72 -25.39 5.50
C VAL A 26 -18.74 -25.29 6.64
N ALA A 27 -18.31 -25.60 7.87
CA ALA A 27 -19.02 -25.27 9.10
C ALA A 27 -18.16 -24.31 9.94
N ILE A 28 -18.79 -23.28 10.50
CA ILE A 28 -18.16 -22.20 11.24
C ILE A 28 -18.78 -22.13 12.64
N SER A 29 -17.95 -22.07 13.69
CA SER A 29 -18.36 -21.88 15.06
C SER A 29 -17.42 -20.94 15.80
N GLY A 30 -17.98 -19.93 16.45
CA GLY A 30 -17.18 -18.96 17.20
C GLY A 30 -16.12 -18.25 16.33
N GLY A 31 -16.45 -17.98 15.08
CA GLY A 31 -15.58 -17.29 14.13
C GLY A 31 -14.51 -18.16 13.46
N MET A 32 -14.48 -19.48 13.70
CA MET A 32 -13.45 -20.39 13.20
C MET A 32 -14.04 -21.46 12.28
N PHE A 33 -13.27 -21.92 11.28
CA PHE A 33 -13.66 -23.09 10.48
C PHE A 33 -13.55 -24.37 11.32
N ASP A 34 -14.68 -25.01 11.65
CA ASP A 34 -14.76 -26.29 12.34
C ASP A 34 -14.76 -27.49 11.38
N TYR A 35 -15.23 -27.27 10.16
CA TYR A 35 -15.26 -28.27 9.11
C TYR A 35 -15.01 -27.61 7.75
N VAL A 36 -14.21 -28.27 6.94
CA VAL A 36 -13.99 -27.95 5.52
C VAL A 36 -14.01 -29.28 4.77
N GLY A 37 -14.88 -29.45 3.75
CA GLY A 37 -14.93 -30.72 3.03
C GLY A 37 -16.18 -30.91 2.16
N GLU A 38 -16.58 -32.19 2.03
CA GLU A 38 -17.72 -32.61 1.21
C GLU A 38 -19.07 -32.29 1.86
N LYS A 39 -20.13 -32.15 1.04
CA LYS A 39 -21.50 -31.83 1.50
C LYS A 39 -22.06 -32.80 2.53
N GLU A 40 -21.65 -34.07 2.45
CA GLU A 40 -22.14 -35.12 3.33
C GLU A 40 -21.64 -34.94 4.75
N GLY A 41 -20.35 -34.63 4.92
CA GLY A 41 -19.71 -34.53 6.22
C GLY A 41 -20.15 -33.32 7.05
N VAL A 42 -20.57 -32.24 6.41
CA VAL A 42 -21.03 -31.04 7.13
C VAL A 42 -22.39 -31.20 7.80
N LYS A 43 -23.19 -32.22 7.42
CA LYS A 43 -24.54 -32.45 7.98
C LYS A 43 -24.53 -32.66 9.48
N ASP A 44 -23.48 -33.25 10.02
CA ASP A 44 -23.32 -33.49 11.45
C ASP A 44 -23.15 -32.19 12.26
N TYR A 45 -22.78 -31.10 11.60
CA TYR A 45 -22.63 -29.76 12.21
C TYR A 45 -23.92 -28.94 12.21
N ILE A 46 -24.97 -29.36 11.48
CA ILE A 46 -26.24 -28.63 11.40
C ILE A 46 -27.12 -28.93 12.62
N GLY A 47 -27.57 -27.89 13.30
CA GLY A 47 -28.51 -27.93 14.43
C GLY A 47 -29.70 -26.98 14.20
N GLY A 48 -30.59 -26.90 15.19
CA GLY A 48 -31.80 -26.07 15.08
C GLY A 48 -31.55 -24.55 15.03
N GLN A 49 -30.35 -24.10 15.39
CA GLN A 49 -29.96 -22.69 15.38
C GLN A 49 -28.91 -22.38 14.31
N THR A 50 -28.44 -23.38 13.57
CA THR A 50 -27.43 -23.22 12.54
C THR A 50 -28.00 -22.45 11.34
N GLN A 51 -27.39 -21.33 10.97
CA GLN A 51 -27.68 -20.66 9.71
C GLN A 51 -27.09 -21.47 8.56
N VAL A 52 -27.91 -21.86 7.58
CA VAL A 52 -27.46 -22.63 6.42
C VAL A 52 -27.61 -21.79 5.16
N LEU A 53 -26.49 -21.59 4.45
CA LEU A 53 -26.41 -20.80 3.23
C LEU A 53 -25.96 -21.65 2.06
N HIS A 54 -26.50 -21.37 0.86
CA HIS A 54 -26.15 -22.05 -0.37
C HIS A 54 -25.77 -21.04 -1.45
N PHE A 55 -24.55 -21.15 -1.96
CA PHE A 55 -24.09 -20.39 -3.11
C PHE A 55 -23.93 -21.37 -4.28
N GLY A 56 -24.90 -21.33 -5.21
CA GLY A 56 -25.02 -22.31 -6.28
C GLY A 56 -24.14 -22.05 -7.50
N GLN A 57 -23.73 -20.82 -7.68
CA GLN A 57 -22.84 -20.36 -8.76
C GLN A 57 -21.70 -19.53 -8.18
N GLY A 58 -20.66 -19.30 -8.99
CA GLY A 58 -19.48 -18.57 -8.56
C GLY A 58 -18.50 -19.41 -7.75
N ILE A 59 -17.67 -18.73 -6.97
CA ILE A 59 -16.62 -19.34 -6.17
C ILE A 59 -16.54 -18.69 -4.79
N ILE A 60 -16.15 -19.48 -3.79
CA ILE A 60 -15.80 -19.01 -2.45
C ILE A 60 -14.29 -19.12 -2.30
N LEU A 61 -13.64 -18.03 -1.95
CA LEU A 61 -12.20 -17.92 -1.71
C LEU A 61 -11.95 -17.54 -0.23
N PRO A 62 -10.75 -17.74 0.30
CA PRO A 62 -10.32 -17.03 1.51
C PRO A 62 -10.52 -15.52 1.32
N GLY A 63 -10.64 -14.77 2.40
CA GLY A 63 -10.61 -13.32 2.33
C GLY A 63 -9.36 -12.86 1.58
N LEU A 64 -9.53 -11.91 0.66
CA LEU A 64 -8.44 -11.36 -0.13
C LEU A 64 -7.59 -10.41 0.73
N GLY A 65 -6.35 -10.20 0.33
CA GLY A 65 -5.42 -9.34 1.04
C GLY A 65 -4.71 -8.35 0.13
N GLU A 66 -4.10 -7.36 0.76
CA GLU A 66 -3.34 -6.26 0.15
C GLU A 66 -1.98 -6.12 0.85
N GLY A 67 -0.89 -6.44 0.13
CA GLY A 67 0.48 -6.46 0.69
C GLY A 67 1.12 -5.09 0.87
N HIS A 68 0.51 -4.03 0.31
CA HIS A 68 1.01 -2.66 0.37
C HIS A 68 -0.06 -1.66 -0.09
N GLY A 69 -0.87 -1.16 0.83
CA GLY A 69 -1.88 -0.15 0.56
C GLY A 69 -1.99 0.86 1.70
N HIS A 70 -1.94 2.14 1.38
CA HIS A 70 -1.94 3.23 2.36
C HIS A 70 -3.35 3.52 2.89
N VAL A 71 -3.77 2.80 3.92
CA VAL A 71 -5.13 2.90 4.51
C VAL A 71 -5.40 4.28 5.07
N ALA A 72 -4.59 4.68 6.06
CA ALA A 72 -4.81 5.91 6.79
C ALA A 72 -4.50 7.16 5.94
N PRO A 73 -3.33 7.25 5.26
CA PRO A 73 -3.05 8.38 4.37
C PRO A 73 -4.03 8.49 3.20
N GLY A 74 -4.30 7.38 2.51
CA GLY A 74 -5.20 7.40 1.35
C GLY A 74 -6.63 7.78 1.70
N GLY A 75 -7.14 7.31 2.86
CA GLY A 75 -8.44 7.72 3.36
C GLY A 75 -8.50 9.19 3.75
N THR A 76 -7.47 9.73 4.42
CA THR A 76 -7.42 11.17 4.74
C THR A 76 -7.29 12.03 3.49
N GLU A 77 -6.50 11.60 2.52
CA GLU A 77 -6.39 12.27 1.23
C GLU A 77 -7.75 12.34 0.54
N THR A 78 -8.46 11.23 0.47
CA THR A 78 -9.79 11.18 -0.18
C THR A 78 -10.84 12.05 0.52
N LEU A 79 -10.88 12.05 1.84
CA LEU A 79 -11.95 12.70 2.61
C LEU A 79 -11.67 14.17 2.93
N PHE A 80 -10.40 14.54 3.18
CA PHE A 80 -10.06 15.82 3.81
C PHE A 80 -9.13 16.69 2.96
N THR A 81 -8.83 16.31 1.71
CA THR A 81 -8.00 17.13 0.83
C THR A 81 -8.70 17.46 -0.50
N VAL A 82 -8.37 18.62 -1.05
CA VAL A 82 -8.83 18.99 -2.39
C VAL A 82 -7.87 18.44 -3.44
N HIS A 83 -8.39 17.65 -4.38
CA HIS A 83 -7.64 17.17 -5.53
C HIS A 83 -7.67 18.17 -6.66
N LEU A 84 -6.50 18.62 -7.08
CA LEU A 84 -6.33 19.57 -8.17
C LEU A 84 -5.97 18.83 -9.46
N ASN A 85 -6.59 19.23 -10.58
CA ASN A 85 -6.20 18.69 -11.88
C ASN A 85 -4.81 19.27 -12.27
N PRO A 86 -3.77 18.45 -12.47
CA PRO A 86 -2.42 18.93 -12.78
C PRO A 86 -2.36 19.77 -14.06
N TYR A 87 -3.27 19.54 -14.98
CA TYR A 87 -3.38 20.29 -16.23
C TYR A 87 -4.47 21.37 -16.19
N GLY A 88 -5.06 21.60 -15.01
CA GLY A 88 -6.07 22.61 -14.79
C GLY A 88 -5.50 24.03 -14.84
N THR A 89 -6.34 24.97 -15.22
CA THR A 89 -6.02 26.40 -15.13
C THR A 89 -6.04 26.85 -13.67
N ARG A 90 -5.35 27.96 -13.40
CA ARG A 90 -5.40 28.61 -12.07
C ARG A 90 -6.84 28.88 -11.60
N GLU A 91 -7.72 29.34 -12.51
CA GLU A 91 -9.12 29.59 -12.16
C GLU A 91 -9.86 28.32 -11.73
N GLU A 92 -9.62 27.21 -12.39
CA GLU A 92 -10.18 25.91 -12.03
C GLU A 92 -9.66 25.44 -10.66
N HIS A 93 -8.37 25.60 -10.38
CA HIS A 93 -7.80 25.31 -9.07
C HIS A 93 -8.46 26.16 -7.97
N LEU A 94 -8.51 27.51 -8.14
CA LEU A 94 -9.13 28.39 -7.16
C LEU A 94 -10.62 28.09 -6.95
N LYS A 95 -11.32 27.69 -8.00
CA LYS A 95 -12.71 27.25 -7.91
C LYS A 95 -12.83 25.97 -7.09
N ALA A 96 -12.03 24.94 -7.39
CA ALA A 96 -12.03 23.67 -6.67
C ALA A 96 -11.73 23.87 -5.17
N ILE A 97 -10.71 24.68 -4.84
CA ILE A 97 -10.36 24.98 -3.44
C ILE A 97 -11.51 25.69 -2.73
N ARG A 98 -12.16 26.66 -3.38
CA ARG A 98 -13.29 27.40 -2.79
C ARG A 98 -14.50 26.49 -2.56
N GLU A 99 -14.86 25.67 -3.53
CA GLU A 99 -15.97 24.71 -3.42
C GLU A 99 -15.70 23.70 -2.31
N PHE A 100 -14.49 23.19 -2.23
CA PHE A 100 -14.06 22.27 -1.16
C PHE A 100 -14.14 22.96 0.20
N ALA A 101 -13.59 24.17 0.33
CA ALA A 101 -13.63 24.93 1.57
C ALA A 101 -15.05 25.26 2.05
N GLN A 102 -15.99 25.49 1.12
CA GLN A 102 -17.41 25.71 1.45
C GLN A 102 -18.11 24.42 1.86
N LYS A 103 -17.77 23.29 1.25
CA LYS A 103 -18.33 21.97 1.55
C LYS A 103 -17.85 21.43 2.91
N HIS A 104 -16.66 21.83 3.33
CA HIS A 104 -15.99 21.38 4.56
C HIS A 104 -15.75 22.55 5.53
N PRO A 105 -16.81 23.13 6.14
CA PRO A 105 -16.67 24.23 7.09
C PRO A 105 -16.01 23.82 8.41
N GLU A 106 -15.99 22.51 8.72
CA GLU A 106 -15.38 21.90 9.92
C GLU A 106 -13.85 21.88 9.88
N LEU A 107 -13.25 21.93 8.69
CA LEU A 107 -11.79 21.87 8.55
C LEU A 107 -11.13 23.21 8.87
N ASP A 108 -10.19 23.20 9.79
CA ASP A 108 -9.43 24.37 10.25
C ASP A 108 -8.38 24.82 9.23
N VAL A 109 -7.88 23.88 8.43
CA VAL A 109 -6.90 24.05 7.36
C VAL A 109 -7.45 23.40 6.09
N ILE A 110 -7.30 24.06 4.96
CA ILE A 110 -7.62 23.49 3.65
C ILE A 110 -6.32 22.89 3.09
N GLN A 111 -6.27 21.58 3.05
CA GLN A 111 -5.18 20.83 2.45
C GLN A 111 -5.56 20.37 1.04
N GLY A 112 -4.58 20.14 0.19
CA GLY A 112 -4.81 19.59 -1.15
C GLY A 112 -3.52 19.24 -1.87
N ALA A 113 -3.68 18.61 -3.03
CA ALA A 113 -2.55 18.21 -3.86
C ALA A 113 -2.92 18.22 -5.35
N GLY A 114 -1.90 18.16 -6.22
CA GLY A 114 -2.06 17.86 -7.63
C GLY A 114 -1.81 18.99 -8.61
N PHE A 115 -1.41 20.19 -8.19
CA PHE A 115 -1.02 21.21 -9.17
C PHE A 115 0.36 20.91 -9.80
N MET A 116 0.57 21.36 -11.03
CA MET A 116 1.90 21.30 -11.67
C MET A 116 2.80 22.41 -11.13
N PRO A 117 4.02 22.10 -10.64
CA PRO A 117 4.91 23.10 -10.07
C PRO A 117 5.39 24.10 -11.14
N THR A 118 5.28 25.40 -10.83
CA THR A 118 5.85 26.50 -11.61
C THR A 118 6.45 27.54 -10.68
N ASP A 119 7.36 28.39 -11.20
CA ASP A 119 7.98 29.46 -10.41
C ASP A 119 7.07 30.67 -10.19
N GLU A 120 5.82 30.61 -10.66
CA GLU A 120 4.88 31.74 -10.63
C GLU A 120 3.92 31.72 -9.43
N TYR A 121 3.89 30.64 -8.64
CA TYR A 121 2.95 30.50 -7.52
C TYR A 121 3.29 31.45 -6.37
N THR A 122 2.29 32.23 -5.94
CA THR A 122 2.37 33.13 -4.79
C THR A 122 1.13 33.05 -3.92
N SER A 123 1.27 33.43 -2.63
CA SER A 123 0.15 33.52 -1.69
C SER A 123 -0.95 34.48 -2.14
N ASP A 124 -0.58 35.57 -2.82
CA ASP A 124 -1.53 36.57 -3.36
C ASP A 124 -2.55 35.93 -4.33
N MET A 125 -2.18 34.84 -5.01
CA MET A 125 -3.08 34.12 -5.91
C MET A 125 -4.20 33.38 -5.19
N LEU A 126 -4.03 33.07 -3.89
CA LEU A 126 -5.01 32.39 -3.05
C LEU A 126 -5.89 33.36 -2.26
N GLU A 127 -5.66 34.68 -2.40
CA GLU A 127 -6.44 35.68 -1.68
C GLU A 127 -7.94 35.62 -2.05
N GLY A 128 -8.80 35.77 -1.03
CA GLY A 128 -10.26 35.77 -1.19
C GLY A 128 -10.86 34.39 -1.53
N VAL A 129 -10.07 33.31 -1.46
CA VAL A 129 -10.58 31.94 -1.58
C VAL A 129 -11.26 31.51 -0.29
N THR A 130 -10.57 31.66 0.85
CA THR A 130 -11.07 31.45 2.21
C THR A 130 -10.16 32.21 3.19
N ASP A 131 -10.67 32.52 4.39
CA ASP A 131 -9.88 33.10 5.48
C ASP A 131 -9.04 32.06 6.25
N ARG A 132 -9.25 30.78 5.96
CA ARG A 132 -8.51 29.66 6.60
C ARG A 132 -7.14 29.47 5.94
N PRO A 133 -6.14 28.92 6.68
CA PRO A 133 -4.90 28.44 6.07
C PRO A 133 -5.16 27.47 4.90
N ILE A 134 -4.42 27.65 3.81
CA ILE A 134 -4.41 26.77 2.65
C ILE A 134 -3.00 26.23 2.48
N VAL A 135 -2.85 24.91 2.35
CA VAL A 135 -1.59 24.22 2.06
C VAL A 135 -1.82 23.22 0.93
N LEU A 136 -1.21 23.46 -0.20
CA LEU A 136 -1.39 22.64 -1.41
C LEU A 136 -0.05 22.03 -1.82
N ALA A 137 0.01 20.70 -1.94
CA ALA A 137 1.16 20.00 -2.49
C ALA A 137 1.13 20.01 -4.03
N ASP A 138 2.29 20.08 -4.67
CA ASP A 138 2.35 19.79 -6.11
C ASP A 138 2.12 18.29 -6.38
N ILE A 139 1.97 17.93 -7.67
CA ILE A 139 1.74 16.53 -8.08
C ILE A 139 2.88 15.59 -7.69
N GLY A 140 4.09 16.10 -7.50
CA GLY A 140 5.28 15.33 -7.10
C GLY A 140 5.52 15.32 -5.59
N HIS A 141 4.75 16.08 -4.82
CA HIS A 141 4.96 16.30 -3.37
C HIS A 141 6.36 16.85 -3.01
N HIS A 142 6.94 17.68 -3.91
CA HIS A 142 8.23 18.35 -3.72
C HIS A 142 8.11 19.84 -3.41
N SER A 143 6.89 20.39 -3.41
CA SER A 143 6.64 21.77 -3.02
C SER A 143 5.27 21.99 -2.43
N TYR A 144 5.16 23.02 -1.58
CA TYR A 144 3.88 23.53 -1.09
C TYR A 144 3.62 24.95 -1.60
N TRP A 145 2.38 25.17 -2.04
CA TRP A 145 1.81 26.48 -2.34
C TRP A 145 0.80 26.84 -1.25
N VAL A 146 1.02 27.97 -0.55
CA VAL A 146 0.24 28.34 0.65
C VAL A 146 -0.24 29.79 0.56
N ASN A 147 -1.34 30.11 1.27
CA ASN A 147 -1.84 31.47 1.42
C ASN A 147 -1.17 32.23 2.59
N HIS A 148 -1.46 33.53 2.70
CA HIS A 148 -0.94 34.34 3.81
C HIS A 148 -1.40 33.83 5.17
N ALA A 149 -2.65 33.37 5.30
CA ALA A 149 -3.17 32.83 6.57
C ALA A 149 -2.36 31.63 7.09
N ALA A 150 -1.82 30.78 6.21
CA ALA A 150 -0.93 29.67 6.58
C ALA A 150 0.41 30.19 7.11
N MET A 151 1.02 31.17 6.42
CA MET A 151 2.28 31.74 6.87
C MET A 151 2.12 32.52 8.19
N ASP A 152 1.06 33.31 8.31
CA ASP A 152 0.76 34.09 9.53
C ASP A 152 0.55 33.17 10.73
N ARG A 153 -0.18 32.06 10.56
CA ARG A 153 -0.45 31.08 11.63
C ARG A 153 0.83 30.45 12.18
N LEU A 154 1.86 30.31 11.33
CA LEU A 154 3.15 29.71 11.70
C LEU A 154 4.23 30.75 12.00
N GLY A 155 3.93 32.06 11.87
CA GLY A 155 4.90 33.13 12.06
C GLY A 155 6.01 33.14 11.01
N ILE A 156 5.72 32.67 9.80
CA ILE A 156 6.66 32.64 8.69
C ILE A 156 6.70 34.03 8.04
N ASP A 157 7.82 34.70 8.16
CA ASP A 157 8.03 36.05 7.67
C ASP A 157 9.43 36.22 7.01
N ARG A 158 9.82 37.47 6.74
CA ARG A 158 11.14 37.81 6.18
C ARG A 158 12.32 37.41 7.08
N ASN A 159 12.09 37.20 8.38
CA ASN A 159 13.12 36.85 9.35
C ASN A 159 13.22 35.32 9.52
N THR A 160 12.29 34.55 8.96
CA THR A 160 12.36 33.08 8.97
C THR A 160 13.66 32.65 8.32
N PRO A 161 14.54 31.90 9.00
CA PRO A 161 15.81 31.48 8.42
C PRO A 161 15.59 30.50 7.26
N ASP A 162 16.51 30.54 6.30
CA ASP A 162 16.54 29.52 5.26
C ASP A 162 16.93 28.15 5.84
N VAL A 163 16.42 27.09 5.26
CA VAL A 163 16.75 25.70 5.63
C VAL A 163 17.85 25.17 4.70
N SER A 164 18.69 24.29 5.23
CA SER A 164 19.88 23.81 4.50
C SER A 164 19.57 22.90 3.31
N ASP A 165 18.41 22.24 3.34
CA ASP A 165 17.97 21.21 2.40
C ASP A 165 16.69 21.58 1.65
N GLY A 166 16.31 22.87 1.66
CA GLY A 166 15.09 23.37 1.02
C GLY A 166 15.15 24.82 0.65
N ILE A 167 14.12 25.27 -0.07
CA ILE A 167 14.01 26.63 -0.59
C ILE A 167 12.72 27.30 -0.12
N ILE A 168 12.86 28.40 0.62
CA ILE A 168 11.77 29.36 0.83
C ILE A 168 11.83 30.37 -0.32
N VAL A 169 10.88 30.32 -1.25
CA VAL A 169 10.85 31.27 -2.36
C VAL A 169 10.48 32.65 -1.84
N ARG A 170 11.32 33.66 -2.17
CA ARG A 170 11.20 35.05 -1.65
C ARG A 170 11.14 36.06 -2.77
N ASP A 171 10.47 37.17 -2.49
CA ASP A 171 10.48 38.36 -3.36
C ASP A 171 11.84 39.11 -3.30
N ALA A 172 11.97 40.17 -4.12
CA ALA A 172 13.17 41.00 -4.17
C ALA A 172 13.48 41.73 -2.84
N LYS A 173 12.55 41.75 -1.89
CA LYS A 173 12.71 42.35 -0.54
C LYS A 173 13.02 41.30 0.52
N GLY A 174 13.13 40.03 0.15
CA GLY A 174 13.40 38.91 1.04
C GLY A 174 12.16 38.38 1.77
N THR A 175 10.95 38.76 1.36
CA THR A 175 9.70 38.27 1.98
C THR A 175 9.28 36.94 1.32
N PRO A 176 8.93 35.89 2.10
CA PRO A 176 8.37 34.66 1.54
C PRO A 176 7.13 34.92 0.70
N VAL A 177 7.05 34.32 -0.48
CA VAL A 177 5.92 34.51 -1.39
C VAL A 177 4.85 33.42 -1.26
N GLY A 178 5.00 32.48 -0.32
CA GLY A 178 4.06 31.38 -0.12
C GLY A 178 4.35 30.16 -0.98
N TYR A 179 5.59 29.99 -1.46
CA TYR A 179 6.02 28.80 -2.17
C TYR A 179 7.27 28.22 -1.51
N PHE A 180 7.17 26.95 -1.09
CA PHE A 180 8.17 26.24 -0.29
C PHE A 180 8.56 24.95 -0.99
N ARG A 181 9.85 24.64 -1.08
CA ARG A 181 10.36 23.47 -1.77
C ARG A 181 11.24 22.62 -0.85
N GLU A 182 11.18 21.31 -1.07
CA GLU A 182 11.98 20.29 -0.39
C GLU A 182 11.92 20.45 1.14
N GLY A 183 13.04 20.42 1.86
CA GLY A 183 13.08 20.58 3.32
C GLY A 183 12.41 21.85 3.88
N ALA A 184 12.15 22.87 3.05
CA ALA A 184 11.37 24.02 3.49
C ALA A 184 9.88 23.71 3.74
N MET A 185 9.37 22.60 3.19
CA MET A 185 8.01 22.12 3.43
C MET A 185 7.82 21.73 4.90
N ASP A 186 8.87 21.33 5.60
CA ASP A 186 8.83 20.95 7.01
C ASP A 186 8.35 22.07 7.92
N LEU A 187 8.54 23.32 7.53
CA LEU A 187 8.00 24.49 8.23
C LEU A 187 6.46 24.47 8.30
N LEU A 188 5.82 23.78 7.36
CA LEU A 188 4.36 23.73 7.23
C LEU A 188 3.73 22.47 7.85
N LYS A 189 4.53 21.51 8.32
CA LYS A 189 4.06 20.28 8.96
C LYS A 189 2.97 20.50 10.02
N PRO A 190 3.02 21.53 10.89
CA PRO A 190 1.95 21.74 11.86
C PRO A 190 0.56 22.01 11.24
N LEU A 191 0.48 22.35 9.96
CA LEU A 191 -0.76 22.56 9.21
C LEU A 191 -1.19 21.37 8.35
N THR A 192 -0.36 20.33 8.26
CA THR A 192 -0.64 19.14 7.44
C THR A 192 -0.92 17.88 8.25
N VAL A 193 -0.94 17.98 9.57
CA VAL A 193 -1.26 16.88 10.48
C VAL A 193 -2.77 16.68 10.55
N PHE A 194 -3.19 15.42 10.47
CA PHE A 194 -4.58 15.01 10.70
C PHE A 194 -4.78 14.58 12.16
N SER A 195 -5.96 14.88 12.70
CA SER A 195 -6.35 14.45 14.05
C SER A 195 -6.67 12.96 14.11
N VAL A 196 -6.65 12.38 15.30
CA VAL A 196 -7.08 11.00 15.56
C VAL A 196 -8.50 10.76 15.03
N GLU A 197 -9.42 11.70 15.21
CA GLU A 197 -10.81 11.54 14.72
C GLU A 197 -10.88 11.53 13.19
N GLN A 198 -10.11 12.39 12.49
CA GLN A 198 -10.03 12.34 11.03
C GLN A 198 -9.44 11.02 10.52
N TYR A 199 -8.41 10.50 11.18
CA TYR A 199 -7.88 9.17 10.85
C TYR A 199 -8.90 8.05 11.15
N LYS A 200 -9.71 8.15 12.20
CA LYS A 200 -10.80 7.18 12.44
C LYS A 200 -11.82 7.17 11.29
N GLU A 201 -12.22 8.34 10.82
CA GLU A 201 -13.12 8.47 9.67
C GLU A 201 -12.48 7.89 8.40
N ALA A 202 -11.21 8.19 8.14
CA ALA A 202 -10.44 7.70 6.99
C ALA A 202 -10.32 6.17 6.98
N VAL A 203 -9.97 5.58 8.11
CA VAL A 203 -9.83 4.11 8.26
C VAL A 203 -11.19 3.42 8.07
N LEU A 204 -12.28 3.96 8.62
CA LEU A 204 -13.61 3.39 8.45
C LEU A 204 -14.10 3.51 7.01
N PHE A 205 -13.86 4.64 6.34
CA PHE A 205 -14.16 4.82 4.92
C PHE A 205 -13.43 3.77 4.06
N PHE A 206 -12.13 3.63 4.26
CA PHE A 206 -11.32 2.63 3.56
C PHE A 206 -11.85 1.22 3.81
N GLN A 207 -12.10 0.87 5.06
CA GLN A 207 -12.62 -0.44 5.45
C GLN A 207 -13.93 -0.80 4.73
N GLU A 208 -14.88 0.13 4.64
CA GLU A 208 -16.17 -0.11 3.95
C GLU A 208 -15.95 -0.40 2.47
N GLU A 209 -15.12 0.39 1.80
CA GLU A 209 -14.79 0.22 0.39
C GLU A 209 -14.12 -1.14 0.11
N TYR A 210 -13.11 -1.49 0.90
CA TYR A 210 -12.32 -2.68 0.62
C TYR A 210 -13.03 -3.98 1.04
N LEU A 211 -13.78 -3.97 2.13
CA LEU A 211 -14.65 -5.09 2.49
C LEU A 211 -15.71 -5.37 1.42
N ALA A 212 -16.23 -4.34 0.74
CA ALA A 212 -17.15 -4.50 -0.39
C ALA A 212 -16.49 -5.18 -1.61
N HIS A 213 -15.15 -5.19 -1.66
CA HIS A 213 -14.38 -5.85 -2.72
C HIS A 213 -13.70 -7.15 -2.28
N GLY A 214 -14.08 -7.68 -1.10
CA GLY A 214 -13.65 -9.00 -0.62
C GLY A 214 -12.35 -9.01 0.16
N GLU A 215 -11.82 -7.84 0.49
CA GLU A 215 -10.53 -7.68 1.16
C GLU A 215 -10.71 -7.70 2.67
N THR A 216 -9.97 -8.57 3.36
CA THR A 216 -10.09 -8.78 4.80
C THR A 216 -8.79 -8.53 5.56
N LEU A 217 -7.67 -8.41 4.85
CA LEU A 217 -6.30 -8.29 5.38
C LEU A 217 -5.51 -7.26 4.60
N ILE A 218 -4.81 -6.35 5.28
CA ILE A 218 -3.98 -5.33 4.62
C ILE A 218 -2.72 -5.00 5.43
N LEU A 219 -1.64 -4.65 4.72
CA LEU A 219 -0.51 -3.91 5.27
C LEU A 219 -0.61 -2.43 4.92
N ASP A 220 -0.81 -1.56 5.92
CA ASP A 220 -0.55 -0.12 5.79
C ASP A 220 0.96 0.12 5.94
N PRO A 221 1.67 0.48 4.86
CA PRO A 221 3.13 0.53 4.87
C PRO A 221 3.70 1.78 5.56
N ILE A 222 2.90 2.81 5.84
CA ILE A 222 3.39 4.06 6.48
C ILE A 222 2.34 4.62 7.43
N ILE A 223 2.23 4.05 8.63
CA ILE A 223 1.24 4.50 9.62
C ILE A 223 1.54 5.88 10.21
N ASN A 224 2.78 6.34 10.11
CA ASN A 224 3.25 7.65 10.59
C ASN A 224 3.50 8.66 9.45
N TRP A 225 2.65 8.65 8.43
CA TRP A 225 2.78 9.45 7.21
C TRP A 225 2.99 10.95 7.47
N ASP A 226 2.23 11.53 8.40
CA ASP A 226 2.32 12.94 8.79
C ASP A 226 3.33 13.19 9.95
N SER A 227 4.20 12.22 10.21
CA SER A 227 5.19 12.24 11.30
C SER A 227 4.58 12.27 12.70
N THR A 228 3.33 11.79 12.85
CA THR A 228 2.66 11.61 14.15
C THR A 228 2.25 10.15 14.36
N ASP A 229 1.84 9.83 15.60
CA ASP A 229 1.28 8.52 15.96
C ASP A 229 -0.27 8.50 15.79
N ASN A 230 -0.88 9.56 15.28
CA ASN A 230 -2.35 9.74 15.30
C ASN A 230 -3.08 8.64 14.53
N ALA A 231 -2.54 8.17 13.41
CA ALA A 231 -3.15 7.09 12.65
C ALA A 231 -3.10 5.74 13.40
N ALA A 232 -1.98 5.43 14.05
CA ALA A 232 -1.86 4.22 14.87
C ALA A 232 -2.80 4.29 16.09
N GLU A 233 -2.93 5.44 16.73
CA GLU A 233 -3.86 5.68 17.83
C GLU A 233 -5.32 5.55 17.37
N ALA A 234 -5.66 6.05 16.18
CA ALA A 234 -6.99 5.92 15.59
C ALA A 234 -7.36 4.45 15.35
N CYS A 235 -6.47 3.68 14.72
CA CYS A 235 -6.66 2.24 14.53
C CYS A 235 -6.83 1.49 15.85
N HIS A 236 -5.99 1.81 16.85
CA HIS A 236 -6.09 1.22 18.19
C HIS A 236 -7.44 1.51 18.86
N GLN A 237 -7.91 2.75 18.82
CA GLN A 237 -9.21 3.13 19.39
C GLN A 237 -10.36 2.41 18.67
N LEU A 238 -10.35 2.37 17.33
CA LEU A 238 -11.36 1.66 16.56
C LEU A 238 -11.37 0.16 16.86
N ASP A 239 -10.20 -0.46 17.04
CA ASP A 239 -10.09 -1.87 17.43
C ASP A 239 -10.69 -2.11 18.83
N LYS A 240 -10.35 -1.28 19.81
CA LYS A 240 -10.93 -1.33 21.17
C LYS A 240 -12.44 -1.08 21.20
N GLU A 241 -12.94 -0.24 20.30
CA GLU A 241 -14.36 0.05 20.13
C GLU A 241 -15.10 -1.09 19.39
N GLY A 242 -14.38 -2.10 18.86
CA GLY A 242 -14.95 -3.18 18.06
C GLY A 242 -15.47 -2.71 16.70
N LYS A 243 -14.93 -1.60 16.17
CA LYS A 243 -15.33 -1.03 14.88
C LYS A 243 -14.44 -1.48 13.73
N LEU A 244 -13.23 -1.97 13.99
CA LEU A 244 -12.43 -2.62 12.98
C LEU A 244 -12.99 -4.00 12.66
N ARG A 245 -13.28 -4.22 11.38
CA ARG A 245 -13.79 -5.46 10.81
C ARG A 245 -12.92 -5.94 9.64
N MET A 246 -11.68 -5.46 9.59
CA MET A 246 -10.63 -5.83 8.66
C MET A 246 -9.33 -5.95 9.46
N HIS A 247 -8.49 -6.94 9.14
CA HIS A 247 -7.17 -7.08 9.76
C HIS A 247 -6.21 -6.06 9.16
N ILE A 248 -5.81 -5.06 9.96
CA ILE A 248 -4.86 -4.02 9.55
C ILE A 248 -3.52 -4.29 10.22
N PHE A 249 -2.54 -4.64 9.43
CA PHE A 249 -1.13 -4.62 9.83
C PHE A 249 -0.53 -3.29 9.40
N ALA A 250 0.42 -2.78 10.18
CA ALA A 250 1.03 -1.49 9.89
C ALA A 250 2.55 -1.56 9.96
N ALA A 251 3.20 -0.67 9.20
CA ALA A 251 4.62 -0.42 9.28
C ALA A 251 4.89 1.01 9.74
N TYR A 252 5.89 1.17 10.60
CA TYR A 252 6.40 2.47 11.02
C TYR A 252 7.59 2.85 10.14
N GLN A 253 7.50 3.98 9.44
CA GLN A 253 8.57 4.43 8.56
C GLN A 253 9.69 5.09 9.38
N VAL A 254 10.93 4.70 9.07
CA VAL A 254 12.14 5.28 9.62
C VAL A 254 13.01 5.87 8.51
N PHE A 255 13.78 6.91 8.85
CA PHE A 255 14.54 7.68 7.87
C PHE A 255 16.01 7.75 8.24
N GLN A 256 16.87 7.84 7.21
CA GLN A 256 18.23 8.35 7.36
C GLN A 256 18.29 9.76 6.76
N ALA A 257 17.99 10.77 7.57
CA ALA A 257 17.97 12.17 7.15
C ALA A 257 18.44 13.07 8.29
N HIS A 258 18.77 14.32 7.95
CA HIS A 258 19.15 15.31 8.97
C HIS A 258 18.00 15.53 9.96
N GLY A 259 18.32 15.49 11.24
CA GLY A 259 17.33 15.63 12.33
C GLY A 259 16.63 14.33 12.75
N HIS A 260 16.84 13.22 12.03
CA HIS A 260 16.31 11.90 12.36
C HIS A 260 17.34 11.05 13.11
N ASN A 261 16.87 10.27 14.07
CA ASN A 261 17.65 9.20 14.71
C ASN A 261 16.99 7.86 14.39
N THR A 262 17.40 7.24 13.30
CA THR A 262 16.80 6.04 12.72
C THR A 262 16.60 4.90 13.73
N LEU A 263 17.60 4.66 14.61
CA LEU A 263 17.48 3.59 15.61
C LEU A 263 16.53 3.97 16.75
N ALA A 264 16.50 5.24 17.16
CA ALA A 264 15.55 5.71 18.18
C ALA A 264 14.09 5.68 17.65
N GLU A 265 13.89 5.87 16.35
CA GLU A 265 12.57 5.73 15.72
C GLU A 265 12.08 4.27 15.76
N ILE A 266 12.97 3.27 15.62
CA ILE A 266 12.62 1.85 15.79
C ILE A 266 12.26 1.54 17.25
N GLU A 267 12.96 2.11 18.22
CA GLU A 267 12.61 1.98 19.65
C GLU A 267 11.22 2.58 19.92
N HIS A 268 10.96 3.78 19.38
CA HIS A 268 9.65 4.43 19.49
C HIS A 268 8.54 3.55 18.87
N ALA A 269 8.77 2.99 17.68
CA ALA A 269 7.83 2.05 17.07
C ALA A 269 7.56 0.81 17.94
N ALA A 270 8.58 0.32 18.67
CA ALA A 270 8.38 -0.80 19.60
C ALA A 270 7.51 -0.41 20.81
N GLU A 271 7.72 0.77 21.38
CA GLU A 271 6.87 1.30 22.45
C GLU A 271 5.43 1.55 21.96
N LEU A 272 5.28 2.12 20.77
CA LEU A 272 3.98 2.33 20.12
C LEU A 272 3.25 1.02 19.89
N ARG A 273 3.94 0.00 19.39
CA ARG A 273 3.40 -1.35 19.19
C ARG A 273 2.82 -1.93 20.47
N GLU A 274 3.55 -1.85 21.58
CA GLU A 274 3.08 -2.36 22.88
C GLU A 274 1.79 -1.69 23.35
N ARG A 275 1.64 -0.40 23.06
CA ARG A 275 0.44 0.38 23.43
C ARG A 275 -0.76 0.08 22.54
N THR A 276 -0.53 -0.19 21.24
CA THR A 276 -1.58 -0.20 20.22
C THR A 276 -1.97 -1.60 19.73
N TRP A 277 -1.23 -2.65 20.13
CA TRP A 277 -1.48 -4.02 19.67
C TRP A 277 -2.87 -4.52 20.05
N GLY A 278 -3.63 -4.99 19.06
CA GLY A 278 -4.98 -5.51 19.22
C GLY A 278 -5.27 -6.73 18.36
N PRO A 279 -6.48 -7.26 18.43
CA PRO A 279 -6.90 -8.40 17.61
C PRO A 279 -6.93 -8.08 16.11
N MET A 280 -7.39 -6.87 15.74
CA MET A 280 -7.55 -6.44 14.34
C MET A 280 -6.44 -5.48 13.89
N PHE A 281 -5.84 -4.68 14.79
CA PHE A 281 -4.75 -3.76 14.47
C PHE A 281 -3.40 -4.22 15.04
N ARG A 282 -2.35 -4.24 14.22
CA ARG A 282 -1.01 -4.69 14.62
C ARG A 282 0.10 -3.88 13.95
N LEU A 283 0.82 -3.10 14.73
CA LEU A 283 2.07 -2.48 14.27
C LEU A 283 3.19 -3.54 14.30
N ALA A 284 3.45 -4.20 13.18
CA ALA A 284 4.32 -5.38 13.10
C ALA A 284 5.55 -5.20 12.21
N ASN A 285 5.64 -4.10 11.48
CA ASN A 285 6.68 -3.88 10.49
C ASN A 285 7.39 -2.54 10.68
N ILE A 286 8.63 -2.47 10.20
CA ILE A 286 9.36 -1.22 9.99
C ILE A 286 9.43 -0.97 8.49
N LYS A 287 9.10 0.24 8.04
CA LYS A 287 9.23 0.67 6.65
C LYS A 287 10.53 1.41 6.44
N VAL A 288 11.23 1.07 5.37
CA VAL A 288 12.35 1.83 4.82
C VAL A 288 12.10 2.15 3.35
N GLN A 289 12.53 3.31 2.92
CA GLN A 289 12.50 3.71 1.52
C GLN A 289 13.93 3.76 1.02
N VAL A 290 14.36 2.71 0.28
CA VAL A 290 15.76 2.54 -0.14
C VAL A 290 16.11 3.46 -1.29
N ASP A 291 15.18 3.65 -2.25
CA ASP A 291 15.36 4.52 -3.41
C ASP A 291 14.10 5.35 -3.70
N GLY A 292 14.05 5.98 -4.87
CA GLY A 292 12.92 6.76 -5.37
C GLY A 292 12.10 5.99 -6.41
N THR A 293 11.67 6.69 -7.50
CA THR A 293 10.80 6.15 -8.56
C THR A 293 11.51 6.15 -9.92
N ILE A 294 11.09 5.27 -10.84
CA ILE A 294 11.60 5.27 -12.22
C ILE A 294 10.82 6.28 -13.08
N GLY A 295 9.54 6.40 -12.86
CA GLY A 295 8.68 7.33 -13.57
C GLY A 295 7.53 7.83 -12.69
N PRO A 296 6.89 8.97 -13.03
CA PRO A 296 7.24 9.93 -14.08
C PRO A 296 8.60 10.63 -13.85
N PRO A 297 9.23 11.17 -14.92
CA PRO A 297 10.55 11.81 -14.80
C PRO A 297 10.53 13.10 -13.94
N PRO A 298 11.69 13.48 -13.33
CA PRO A 298 12.99 12.80 -13.46
C PRO A 298 13.06 11.52 -12.63
N ALA A 299 13.67 10.46 -13.18
CA ALA A 299 13.88 9.20 -12.47
C ALA A 299 14.81 9.39 -11.27
N THR A 300 14.44 8.84 -10.10
CA THR A 300 15.21 8.96 -8.86
C THR A 300 15.56 7.60 -8.24
N ALA A 301 14.96 6.50 -8.71
CA ALA A 301 15.28 5.14 -8.27
C ALA A 301 16.73 4.76 -8.61
N TYR A 302 17.37 3.96 -7.76
CA TYR A 302 18.78 3.64 -7.91
C TYR A 302 19.02 2.39 -8.77
N VAL A 303 19.56 2.62 -9.98
CA VAL A 303 19.82 1.59 -11.00
C VAL A 303 21.29 1.17 -11.07
N LYS A 304 21.54 -0.10 -11.46
CA LYS A 304 22.90 -0.60 -11.76
C LYS A 304 23.50 0.04 -13.01
N GLU A 305 22.73 0.15 -14.09
CA GLU A 305 23.13 0.80 -15.33
C GLU A 305 22.48 2.18 -15.45
N PRO A 306 23.22 3.23 -15.86
CA PRO A 306 22.69 4.60 -15.90
C PRO A 306 21.39 4.73 -16.70
N TYR A 307 20.58 5.68 -16.31
CA TYR A 307 19.42 6.12 -17.08
C TYR A 307 19.84 6.82 -18.39
N SER A 308 18.95 6.83 -19.35
CA SER A 308 19.00 7.69 -20.54
C SER A 308 18.00 8.82 -20.45
N ASP A 309 17.65 9.26 -19.25
CA ASP A 309 16.54 10.17 -18.95
C ASP A 309 16.72 11.53 -19.67
N PRO A 310 15.91 11.80 -20.71
CA PRO A 310 16.04 13.06 -21.48
C PRO A 310 15.48 14.28 -20.74
N TRP A 311 14.76 14.07 -19.65
CA TRP A 311 14.16 15.15 -18.84
C TRP A 311 15.03 15.52 -17.63
N SER A 312 16.05 14.73 -17.32
CA SER A 312 17.02 15.06 -16.27
C SER A 312 18.14 15.97 -16.80
N GLN A 313 18.64 16.88 -15.94
CA GLN A 313 19.83 17.67 -16.25
C GLN A 313 21.09 16.81 -16.36
N GLU A 314 21.13 15.68 -15.62
CA GLU A 314 22.17 14.67 -15.68
C GLU A 314 21.67 13.44 -16.44
N HIS A 315 21.72 13.47 -17.77
CA HIS A 315 21.17 12.41 -18.63
C HIS A 315 21.72 10.99 -18.40
N GLN A 316 22.84 10.84 -17.69
CA GLN A 316 23.50 9.58 -17.41
C GLN A 316 23.62 9.29 -15.90
N HIS A 317 22.66 9.76 -15.11
CA HIS A 317 22.63 9.51 -13.65
C HIS A 317 22.13 8.09 -13.32
N ARG A 318 22.28 7.69 -12.06
CA ARG A 318 21.84 6.38 -11.55
C ARG A 318 20.72 6.48 -10.51
N GLY A 319 20.15 7.65 -10.28
CA GLY A 319 19.27 7.89 -9.14
C GLY A 319 20.05 7.95 -7.82
N GLN A 320 19.34 7.76 -6.70
CA GLN A 320 19.91 7.94 -5.36
C GLN A 320 19.45 6.84 -4.40
N LEU A 321 20.38 6.39 -3.55
CA LEU A 321 20.07 5.62 -2.35
C LEU A 321 19.76 6.61 -1.21
N ARG A 322 18.75 6.27 -0.40
CA ARG A 322 18.34 7.08 0.77
C ARG A 322 19.00 6.61 2.08
N PHE A 323 19.75 5.52 2.03
CA PHE A 323 20.49 4.96 3.15
C PHE A 323 21.92 4.65 2.73
N ASP A 324 22.87 4.76 3.66
CA ASP A 324 24.14 4.04 3.56
C ASP A 324 23.97 2.59 4.04
N LEU A 325 24.92 1.74 3.63
CA LEU A 325 24.80 0.30 3.89
C LEU A 325 24.93 -0.06 5.39
N GLU A 326 25.72 0.69 6.14
CA GLU A 326 25.91 0.46 7.57
C GLU A 326 24.60 0.76 8.34
N THR A 327 24.01 1.91 8.07
CA THR A 327 22.73 2.32 8.67
C THR A 327 21.61 1.36 8.30
N LEU A 328 21.47 1.00 7.01
CA LEU A 328 20.42 0.08 6.59
C LEU A 328 20.59 -1.31 7.22
N THR A 329 21.84 -1.82 7.31
CA THR A 329 22.15 -3.08 8.01
C THR A 329 21.75 -2.99 9.49
N ALA A 330 22.03 -1.86 10.14
CA ALA A 330 21.66 -1.65 11.55
C ALA A 330 20.14 -1.59 11.75
N VAL A 331 19.39 -1.01 10.77
CA VAL A 331 17.93 -1.00 10.77
C VAL A 331 17.39 -2.44 10.73
N TYR A 332 17.82 -3.27 9.77
CA TYR A 332 17.39 -4.67 9.71
C TYR A 332 17.70 -5.42 11.01
N ARG A 333 18.96 -5.34 11.46
CA ARG A 333 19.39 -6.01 12.70
C ARG A 333 18.55 -5.58 13.90
N ARG A 334 18.37 -4.25 14.11
CA ARG A 334 17.62 -3.76 15.28
C ARG A 334 16.14 -4.10 15.20
N SER A 335 15.54 -4.02 14.03
CA SER A 335 14.16 -4.44 13.79
C SER A 335 13.96 -5.92 14.15
N HIS A 336 14.88 -6.79 13.70
CA HIS A 336 14.84 -8.23 14.02
C HIS A 336 14.99 -8.48 15.53
N GLU A 337 15.92 -7.82 16.21
CA GLU A 337 16.10 -7.91 17.67
C GLU A 337 14.81 -7.57 18.44
N LEU A 338 14.04 -6.61 17.92
CA LEU A 338 12.76 -6.19 18.49
C LEU A 338 11.55 -6.96 17.95
N GLY A 339 11.75 -7.94 17.06
CA GLY A 339 10.70 -8.81 16.51
C GLY A 339 9.87 -8.21 15.38
N PHE A 340 10.31 -7.09 14.79
CA PHE A 340 9.72 -6.54 13.59
C PHE A 340 10.20 -7.27 12.32
N THR A 341 9.39 -7.20 11.28
CA THR A 341 9.77 -7.44 9.88
C THR A 341 10.10 -6.10 9.24
N VAL A 342 11.05 -6.07 8.31
CA VAL A 342 11.32 -4.85 7.54
C VAL A 342 10.63 -4.95 6.18
N HIS A 343 9.91 -3.89 5.81
CA HIS A 343 9.24 -3.72 4.53
C HIS A 343 9.94 -2.60 3.76
N ALA A 344 10.67 -2.95 2.71
CA ALA A 344 11.56 -2.04 2.00
C ALA A 344 11.01 -1.66 0.62
N HIS A 345 10.87 -0.35 0.37
CA HIS A 345 10.64 0.17 -0.97
C HIS A 345 11.91 0.00 -1.80
N THR A 346 11.82 -0.72 -2.90
CA THR A 346 12.89 -0.93 -3.88
C THR A 346 12.30 -0.94 -5.29
N MET A 347 12.41 0.18 -6.00
CA MET A 347 11.89 0.29 -7.37
C MET A 347 12.84 -0.32 -8.39
N ALA A 348 14.15 -0.15 -8.19
CA ALA A 348 15.14 -0.49 -9.21
C ALA A 348 16.15 -1.54 -8.75
N ASP A 349 16.81 -2.14 -9.72
CA ASP A 349 17.75 -3.27 -9.56
C ASP A 349 18.96 -2.95 -8.68
N GLY A 350 19.44 -1.71 -8.72
CA GLY A 350 20.53 -1.26 -7.83
C GLY A 350 20.08 -1.16 -6.38
N ALA A 351 18.86 -0.65 -6.12
CA ALA A 351 18.30 -0.55 -4.79
C ALA A 351 17.99 -1.95 -4.21
N LEU A 352 17.43 -2.85 -5.03
CA LEU A 352 17.19 -4.23 -4.62
C LEU A 352 18.50 -4.91 -4.22
N ALA A 353 19.54 -4.85 -5.04
CA ALA A 353 20.84 -5.43 -4.72
C ALA A 353 21.41 -4.88 -3.40
N PHE A 354 21.30 -3.56 -3.19
CA PHE A 354 21.73 -2.88 -1.98
C PHE A 354 20.95 -3.31 -0.73
N ALA A 355 19.61 -3.44 -0.84
CA ALA A 355 18.77 -3.95 0.25
C ALA A 355 19.13 -5.41 0.59
N LEU A 356 19.35 -6.26 -0.41
CA LEU A 356 19.77 -7.65 -0.20
C LEU A 356 21.15 -7.74 0.46
N ASP A 357 22.08 -6.84 0.16
CA ASP A 357 23.38 -6.77 0.85
C ASP A 357 23.21 -6.43 2.33
N ALA A 358 22.30 -5.50 2.66
CA ALA A 358 22.01 -5.14 4.05
C ALA A 358 21.33 -6.29 4.82
N ILE A 359 20.36 -6.98 4.19
CA ILE A 359 19.67 -8.15 4.76
C ILE A 359 20.68 -9.26 5.04
N GLU A 360 21.52 -9.60 4.07
CA GLU A 360 22.53 -10.67 4.22
C GLU A 360 23.48 -10.39 5.37
N LYS A 361 24.01 -9.15 5.47
CA LYS A 361 24.86 -8.73 6.59
C LYS A 361 24.13 -8.74 7.93
N ALA A 362 22.86 -8.35 7.98
CA ALA A 362 22.08 -8.40 9.20
C ALA A 362 21.86 -9.85 9.66
N GLN A 363 21.52 -10.75 8.72
CA GLN A 363 21.34 -12.18 9.01
C GLN A 363 22.64 -12.87 9.45
N GLU A 364 23.80 -12.48 8.94
CA GLU A 364 25.11 -12.94 9.42
C GLU A 364 25.34 -12.59 10.90
N GLN A 365 24.83 -11.45 11.35
CA GLN A 365 24.99 -10.98 12.72
C GLN A 365 23.95 -11.55 13.70
N THR A 366 22.71 -11.77 13.25
CA THR A 366 21.59 -12.21 14.08
C THR A 366 21.34 -13.72 13.99
N GLY A 367 21.96 -14.40 13.03
CA GLY A 367 21.73 -15.80 12.70
C GLY A 367 20.64 -16.01 11.64
N PRO A 368 20.57 -17.22 11.06
CA PRO A 368 19.57 -17.52 10.02
C PRO A 368 18.20 -17.71 10.67
N HIS A 369 17.37 -16.70 10.58
CA HIS A 369 15.97 -16.75 11.00
C HIS A 369 15.07 -16.41 9.81
N ASN A 370 13.85 -16.95 9.82
CA ASN A 370 12.82 -16.59 8.86
C ASN A 370 12.17 -15.27 9.30
N TYR A 371 12.85 -14.14 9.02
CA TYR A 371 12.36 -12.81 9.36
C TYR A 371 11.21 -12.37 8.46
N ARG A 372 11.12 -12.92 7.22
CA ARG A 372 10.13 -12.56 6.20
C ARG A 372 10.21 -11.09 5.82
N ASP A 373 11.45 -10.55 5.79
CA ASP A 373 11.65 -9.22 5.24
C ASP A 373 11.08 -9.15 3.84
N ALA A 374 10.41 -8.04 3.52
CA ALA A 374 9.74 -7.85 2.25
C ALA A 374 10.37 -6.70 1.47
N VAL A 375 10.44 -6.85 0.17
CA VAL A 375 10.81 -5.80 -0.77
C VAL A 375 9.63 -5.55 -1.70
N THR A 376 9.30 -4.28 -1.92
CA THR A 376 8.08 -3.90 -2.67
C THR A 376 8.41 -3.12 -3.92
N HIS A 377 7.45 -3.10 -4.83
CA HIS A 377 7.42 -2.52 -6.16
C HIS A 377 8.20 -3.33 -7.19
N LEU A 378 9.51 -3.51 -7.02
CA LEU A 378 10.31 -4.41 -7.87
C LEU A 378 10.09 -4.14 -9.37
N GLN A 379 10.01 -2.85 -9.75
CA GLN A 379 9.68 -2.48 -11.13
C GLN A 379 10.80 -2.91 -12.09
N LEU A 380 12.07 -2.69 -11.73
CA LEU A 380 13.22 -3.18 -12.47
C LEU A 380 14.05 -4.10 -11.59
N VAL A 381 14.29 -5.34 -12.03
CA VAL A 381 14.97 -6.38 -11.25
C VAL A 381 16.06 -7.06 -12.09
N ASP A 382 17.25 -7.19 -11.52
CA ASP A 382 18.30 -8.04 -12.08
C ASP A 382 17.94 -9.52 -11.80
N PRO A 383 17.81 -10.39 -12.80
CA PRO A 383 17.50 -11.81 -12.61
C PRO A 383 18.44 -12.53 -11.62
N ALA A 384 19.70 -12.09 -11.49
CA ALA A 384 20.64 -12.66 -10.55
C ALA A 384 20.22 -12.45 -9.07
N ASP A 385 19.53 -11.36 -8.76
CA ASP A 385 19.07 -11.05 -7.42
C ASP A 385 17.82 -11.85 -6.99
N ILE A 386 17.04 -12.38 -7.94
CA ILE A 386 15.87 -13.24 -7.65
C ILE A 386 16.31 -14.51 -6.86
N SER A 387 17.41 -15.14 -7.27
CA SER A 387 17.95 -16.31 -6.56
C SER A 387 18.47 -15.95 -5.15
N ARG A 388 18.95 -14.73 -4.97
CA ARG A 388 19.35 -14.22 -3.64
C ARG A 388 18.11 -14.03 -2.74
N MET A 389 17.03 -13.47 -3.27
CA MET A 389 15.77 -13.32 -2.52
C MET A 389 15.27 -14.67 -2.00
N ALA A 390 15.21 -15.69 -2.86
CA ALA A 390 14.82 -17.05 -2.46
C ALA A 390 15.72 -17.60 -1.34
N ARG A 391 17.05 -17.46 -1.46
CA ARG A 391 18.01 -17.94 -0.47
C ARG A 391 17.92 -17.21 0.87
N LEU A 392 17.64 -15.90 0.85
CA LEU A 392 17.55 -15.06 2.04
C LEU A 392 16.14 -15.11 2.69
N GLY A 393 15.17 -15.75 2.04
CA GLY A 393 13.78 -15.81 2.51
C GLY A 393 13.05 -14.47 2.41
N VAL A 394 13.44 -13.62 1.45
CA VAL A 394 12.82 -12.31 1.21
C VAL A 394 11.53 -12.47 0.42
N VAL A 395 10.48 -11.79 0.84
CA VAL A 395 9.16 -11.77 0.19
C VAL A 395 9.16 -10.71 -0.91
N ALA A 396 8.65 -11.07 -2.10
CA ALA A 396 8.44 -10.14 -3.20
C ALA A 396 7.02 -9.58 -3.15
N VAL A 397 6.85 -8.32 -2.80
CA VAL A 397 5.58 -7.60 -2.85
C VAL A 397 5.49 -6.91 -4.20
N THR A 398 4.65 -7.43 -5.08
CA THR A 398 4.52 -6.97 -6.47
C THR A 398 3.24 -6.17 -6.64
N ASP A 399 3.24 -5.22 -7.58
CA ASP A 399 2.10 -4.35 -7.87
C ASP A 399 1.43 -4.76 -9.20
N PRO A 400 0.57 -5.81 -9.21
CA PRO A 400 -0.06 -6.28 -10.45
C PRO A 400 -0.92 -5.20 -11.11
N HIS A 401 -1.41 -4.24 -10.34
CA HIS A 401 -2.15 -3.08 -10.86
C HIS A 401 -1.34 -2.27 -11.88
N TRP A 402 0.01 -2.34 -11.85
CA TRP A 402 0.89 -1.65 -12.80
C TRP A 402 1.27 -2.49 -14.02
N PHE A 403 0.88 -3.77 -14.08
CA PHE A 403 1.37 -4.71 -15.08
C PHE A 403 0.90 -4.44 -16.51
N GLY A 404 -0.23 -3.77 -16.70
CA GLY A 404 -0.65 -3.29 -18.01
C GLY A 404 -0.05 -1.93 -18.29
N MET A 405 0.61 -1.77 -19.43
CA MET A 405 1.20 -0.49 -19.85
C MET A 405 0.59 -0.04 -21.15
N ASP A 406 0.00 1.16 -21.17
CA ASP A 406 -0.38 1.79 -22.42
C ASP A 406 0.88 2.23 -23.20
N LYS A 407 0.65 2.54 -24.50
CA LYS A 407 1.76 2.90 -25.38
C LYS A 407 2.50 4.15 -24.91
N GLY A 408 1.81 5.14 -24.34
CA GLY A 408 2.42 6.41 -23.90
C GLY A 408 3.37 6.18 -22.72
N TYR A 409 2.92 5.40 -21.75
CA TYR A 409 3.73 5.04 -20.59
C TYR A 409 4.93 4.17 -21.00
N LEU A 410 4.73 3.18 -21.87
CA LEU A 410 5.84 2.35 -22.37
C LEU A 410 6.86 3.16 -23.17
N ASP A 411 6.42 4.08 -24.05
CA ASP A 411 7.32 4.96 -24.81
C ASP A 411 8.17 5.83 -23.84
N MET A 412 7.58 6.34 -22.77
CA MET A 412 8.28 7.07 -21.71
C MET A 412 9.32 6.19 -21.02
N MET A 413 8.94 4.96 -20.64
CA MET A 413 9.89 4.02 -20.01
C MET A 413 11.04 3.67 -20.97
N VAL A 414 10.78 3.50 -22.25
CA VAL A 414 11.82 3.28 -23.28
C VAL A 414 12.79 4.46 -23.36
N ALA A 415 12.28 5.69 -23.24
CA ALA A 415 13.14 6.88 -23.24
C ALA A 415 14.05 6.96 -22.00
N ILE A 416 13.54 6.55 -20.82
CA ILE A 416 14.26 6.59 -19.54
C ILE A 416 15.24 5.41 -19.41
N LEU A 417 14.79 4.20 -19.71
CA LEU A 417 15.53 2.95 -19.43
C LEU A 417 16.24 2.36 -20.66
N GLY A 418 15.85 2.75 -21.86
CA GLY A 418 16.15 2.01 -23.07
C GLY A 418 15.20 0.81 -23.25
N LYS A 419 15.07 0.33 -24.50
CA LYS A 419 14.05 -0.66 -24.90
C LYS A 419 14.10 -1.96 -24.08
N GLU A 420 15.28 -2.56 -23.95
CA GLU A 420 15.46 -3.86 -23.30
C GLU A 420 14.98 -3.85 -21.85
N ARG A 421 15.42 -2.86 -21.06
CA ARG A 421 15.01 -2.72 -19.65
C ARG A 421 13.53 -2.36 -19.53
N ALA A 422 13.02 -1.49 -20.41
CA ALA A 422 11.61 -1.09 -20.40
C ALA A 422 10.65 -2.27 -20.68
N GLU A 423 11.04 -3.19 -21.56
CA GLU A 423 10.25 -4.40 -21.89
C GLU A 423 10.37 -5.51 -20.82
N ALA A 424 11.38 -5.47 -19.96
CA ALA A 424 11.65 -6.49 -18.93
C ALA A 424 11.14 -6.09 -17.54
N GLN A 425 10.36 -5.02 -17.41
CA GLN A 425 9.88 -4.52 -16.13
C GLN A 425 8.82 -5.44 -15.48
N LEU A 426 8.70 -5.31 -14.15
CA LEU A 426 7.63 -5.89 -13.34
C LEU A 426 7.59 -7.42 -13.43
N PRO A 427 8.68 -8.14 -13.11
CA PRO A 427 8.67 -9.59 -13.08
C PRO A 427 7.73 -10.08 -11.97
N MET A 428 7.05 -11.22 -12.22
CA MET A 428 6.25 -11.91 -11.22
C MET A 428 6.40 -13.43 -11.33
N LYS A 429 6.24 -13.97 -12.55
CA LYS A 429 6.43 -15.40 -12.78
C LYS A 429 7.84 -15.84 -12.41
N SER A 430 8.84 -15.03 -12.73
CA SER A 430 10.24 -15.30 -12.40
C SER A 430 10.47 -15.48 -10.91
N PHE A 431 9.76 -14.75 -10.05
CA PHE A 431 9.81 -14.94 -8.58
C PHE A 431 9.19 -16.28 -8.19
N PHE A 432 7.99 -16.62 -8.69
CA PHE A 432 7.36 -17.91 -8.43
C PHE A 432 8.23 -19.08 -8.88
N ASP A 433 8.81 -19.00 -10.08
CA ASP A 433 9.68 -20.06 -10.64
C ASP A 433 10.94 -20.27 -9.80
N ALA A 434 11.45 -19.22 -9.15
CA ALA A 434 12.58 -19.29 -8.24
C ALA A 434 12.22 -19.73 -6.81
N GLY A 435 10.94 -19.92 -6.50
CA GLY A 435 10.46 -20.26 -5.17
C GLY A 435 10.44 -19.10 -4.16
N VAL A 436 10.48 -17.86 -4.64
CA VAL A 436 10.24 -16.66 -3.81
C VAL A 436 8.75 -16.60 -3.47
N VAL A 437 8.43 -16.27 -2.22
CA VAL A 437 7.04 -15.97 -1.84
C VAL A 437 6.65 -14.63 -2.46
N VAL A 438 5.56 -14.62 -3.23
CA VAL A 438 5.08 -13.43 -3.96
C VAL A 438 3.75 -13.01 -3.38
N THR A 439 3.60 -11.72 -3.07
CA THR A 439 2.34 -11.11 -2.66
C THR A 439 1.86 -10.08 -3.68
N SER A 440 0.58 -9.74 -3.60
CA SER A 440 -0.09 -8.79 -4.47
C SER A 440 -0.29 -7.46 -3.74
N ALA A 441 -0.03 -6.35 -4.42
CA ALA A 441 -0.22 -5.02 -3.88
C ALA A 441 -0.79 -4.07 -4.93
N SER A 442 -1.33 -2.95 -4.49
CA SER A 442 -1.87 -1.91 -5.35
C SER A 442 -1.12 -0.58 -5.22
N ASP A 443 -0.48 -0.39 -4.06
CA ASP A 443 0.08 0.90 -3.67
C ASP A 443 -0.98 2.02 -3.62
N TYR A 444 -2.24 1.66 -3.23
CA TYR A 444 -3.29 2.67 -3.07
C TYR A 444 -2.82 3.84 -2.17
N PRO A 445 -3.06 5.11 -2.50
CA PRO A 445 -3.91 5.63 -3.59
C PRO A 445 -3.18 5.90 -4.93
N VAL A 446 -1.96 5.41 -5.13
CA VAL A 446 -1.23 5.55 -6.41
C VAL A 446 -2.05 4.93 -7.55
N GLU A 447 -2.62 3.74 -7.32
CA GLU A 447 -3.68 3.18 -8.17
C GLU A 447 -5.05 3.38 -7.50
N ASN A 448 -6.03 3.87 -8.27
CA ASN A 448 -7.40 4.06 -7.81
C ASN A 448 -8.38 3.95 -8.99
N PRO A 449 -9.32 2.99 -8.99
CA PRO A 449 -9.56 1.99 -7.94
C PRO A 449 -8.50 0.89 -7.88
N ALA A 450 -8.25 0.36 -6.67
CA ALA A 450 -7.21 -0.61 -6.36
C ALA A 450 -7.78 -1.94 -5.84
N TYR A 451 -8.90 -2.41 -6.41
CA TYR A 451 -9.58 -3.61 -5.93
C TYR A 451 -8.81 -4.90 -6.30
N PRO A 452 -8.78 -5.92 -5.44
CA PRO A 452 -7.96 -7.12 -5.63
C PRO A 452 -8.21 -7.86 -6.96
N LEU A 453 -9.47 -7.93 -7.44
CA LEU A 453 -9.78 -8.61 -8.70
C LEU A 453 -9.18 -7.91 -9.93
N LEU A 454 -8.95 -6.59 -9.87
CA LEU A 454 -8.21 -5.86 -10.90
C LEU A 454 -6.75 -6.32 -10.96
N GLY A 455 -6.09 -6.42 -9.79
CA GLY A 455 -4.74 -6.95 -9.69
C GLY A 455 -4.65 -8.39 -10.18
N ILE A 456 -5.60 -9.26 -9.80
CA ILE A 456 -5.66 -10.65 -10.26
C ILE A 456 -5.80 -10.71 -11.80
N GLN A 457 -6.69 -9.92 -12.40
CA GLN A 457 -6.84 -9.88 -13.85
C GLN A 457 -5.56 -9.42 -14.54
N LYS A 458 -4.96 -8.31 -14.09
CA LYS A 458 -3.72 -7.77 -14.69
C LYS A 458 -2.52 -8.72 -14.50
N GLY A 459 -2.40 -9.43 -13.38
CA GLY A 459 -1.37 -10.45 -13.16
C GLY A 459 -1.44 -11.58 -14.18
N VAL A 460 -2.67 -12.03 -14.51
CA VAL A 460 -2.93 -13.11 -15.47
C VAL A 460 -2.82 -12.63 -16.92
N THR A 461 -3.37 -11.46 -17.24
CA THR A 461 -3.45 -10.98 -18.63
C THR A 461 -2.27 -10.13 -19.06
N ARG A 462 -1.67 -9.36 -18.16
CA ARG A 462 -0.59 -8.38 -18.42
C ARG A 462 -1.03 -7.28 -19.38
N THR A 463 -2.30 -6.90 -19.33
CA THR A 463 -2.90 -5.88 -20.19
C THR A 463 -3.59 -4.80 -19.37
N VAL A 464 -3.74 -3.61 -19.93
CA VAL A 464 -4.64 -2.59 -19.38
C VAL A 464 -6.07 -3.09 -19.48
N ILE A 465 -6.87 -2.90 -18.44
CA ILE A 465 -8.26 -3.35 -18.38
C ILE A 465 -9.04 -2.78 -19.59
N GLY A 466 -9.74 -3.64 -20.32
CA GLY A 466 -10.49 -3.28 -21.52
C GLY A 466 -9.63 -3.02 -22.78
N GLN A 467 -8.29 -3.19 -22.70
CA GLN A 467 -7.36 -2.96 -23.79
C GLN A 467 -6.44 -4.18 -24.03
N PRO A 468 -6.96 -5.29 -24.61
CA PRO A 468 -6.21 -6.54 -24.73
C PRO A 468 -4.94 -6.45 -25.60
N ASP A 469 -4.83 -5.41 -26.43
CA ASP A 469 -3.66 -5.15 -27.28
C ASP A 469 -2.48 -4.49 -26.54
N THR A 470 -2.65 -4.10 -25.28
CA THR A 470 -1.61 -3.46 -24.44
C THR A 470 -0.76 -4.46 -23.67
N LEU A 471 -0.45 -5.59 -24.29
CA LEU A 471 0.30 -6.68 -23.67
C LEU A 471 1.73 -6.29 -23.34
N HIS A 472 2.09 -6.34 -22.04
CA HIS A 472 3.44 -6.07 -21.54
C HIS A 472 4.05 -7.29 -20.86
N ALA A 473 5.33 -7.59 -21.11
CA ALA A 473 6.10 -8.68 -20.54
C ALA A 473 5.32 -10.04 -20.48
N PRO A 474 4.88 -10.61 -21.63
CA PRO A 474 3.99 -11.79 -21.67
C PRO A 474 4.60 -13.05 -21.03
N ALA A 475 5.93 -13.12 -20.92
CA ALA A 475 6.63 -14.24 -20.27
C ALA A 475 6.44 -14.23 -18.75
N GLU A 476 6.04 -13.09 -18.17
CA GLU A 476 5.83 -12.89 -16.75
C GLU A 476 4.36 -13.07 -16.32
N ARG A 477 3.50 -13.59 -17.21
CA ARG A 477 2.13 -14.00 -16.85
C ARG A 477 2.14 -15.10 -15.82
N VAL A 478 1.25 -15.01 -14.84
CA VAL A 478 1.00 -16.04 -13.84
C VAL A 478 -0.38 -16.64 -13.99
N THR A 479 -0.66 -17.75 -13.32
CA THR A 479 -1.99 -18.37 -13.34
C THR A 479 -2.95 -17.67 -12.39
N VAL A 480 -4.25 -17.89 -12.55
CA VAL A 480 -5.27 -17.38 -11.62
C VAL A 480 -5.03 -17.90 -10.21
N GLU A 481 -4.66 -19.19 -10.08
CA GLU A 481 -4.36 -19.80 -8.79
C GLU A 481 -3.14 -19.17 -8.12
N GLN A 482 -2.09 -18.82 -8.88
CA GLN A 482 -0.93 -18.10 -8.34
C GLN A 482 -1.32 -16.70 -7.86
N MET A 483 -2.20 -15.99 -8.59
CA MET A 483 -2.70 -14.69 -8.16
C MET A 483 -3.58 -14.80 -6.90
N ILE A 484 -4.45 -15.81 -6.83
CA ILE A 484 -5.24 -16.06 -5.61
C ILE A 484 -4.31 -16.40 -4.44
N GLU A 485 -3.29 -17.25 -4.63
CA GLU A 485 -2.30 -17.57 -3.57
C GLU A 485 -1.54 -16.31 -3.14
N ALA A 486 -1.16 -15.42 -4.09
CA ALA A 486 -0.49 -14.15 -3.82
C ALA A 486 -1.37 -13.20 -3.00
N ALA A 487 -2.65 -13.09 -3.33
CA ALA A 487 -3.61 -12.20 -2.66
C ALA A 487 -4.31 -12.83 -1.44
N THR A 488 -3.84 -13.97 -0.90
CA THR A 488 -4.45 -14.63 0.27
C THR A 488 -3.39 -15.23 1.20
N LEU A 489 -2.97 -16.48 0.97
CA LEU A 489 -2.07 -17.22 1.85
C LEU A 489 -0.67 -16.57 1.93
N ASN A 490 -0.17 -16.05 0.82
CA ASN A 490 1.14 -15.41 0.81
C ASN A 490 1.12 -14.05 1.53
N GLU A 491 0.00 -13.30 1.48
CA GLU A 491 -0.20 -12.11 2.31
C GLU A 491 -0.15 -12.46 3.81
N ALA A 492 -0.91 -13.48 4.19
CA ALA A 492 -0.88 -13.95 5.56
C ALA A 492 0.52 -14.43 5.98
N PHE A 493 1.28 -15.04 5.07
CA PHE A 493 2.68 -15.41 5.29
C PHE A 493 3.58 -14.19 5.46
N GLN A 494 3.48 -13.17 4.62
CA GLN A 494 4.23 -11.92 4.74
C GLN A 494 4.04 -11.30 6.14
N LEU A 495 2.81 -11.33 6.64
CA LEU A 495 2.38 -10.73 7.91
C LEU A 495 2.47 -11.66 9.13
N LYS A 496 3.07 -12.84 8.98
CA LYS A 496 3.24 -13.85 10.05
C LYS A 496 1.93 -14.27 10.72
N CYS A 497 0.87 -14.37 9.94
CA CYS A 497 -0.46 -14.79 10.42
C CYS A 497 -1.09 -15.92 9.60
N GLU A 498 -0.30 -16.65 8.80
CA GLU A 498 -0.76 -17.76 7.96
C GLU A 498 -1.29 -18.96 8.74
N ASP A 499 -0.99 -19.06 10.02
CA ASP A 499 -1.59 -20.04 10.94
C ASP A 499 -3.04 -19.69 11.31
N ARG A 500 -3.44 -18.44 11.13
CA ARG A 500 -4.78 -17.90 11.44
C ARG A 500 -5.60 -17.54 10.21
N LEU A 501 -4.98 -17.00 9.17
CA LEU A 501 -5.62 -16.37 8.01
C LEU A 501 -5.12 -16.94 6.68
N GLY A 502 -5.66 -16.45 5.56
CA GLY A 502 -5.15 -16.66 4.19
C GLY A 502 -5.54 -17.98 3.54
N SER A 503 -6.24 -18.90 4.24
CA SER A 503 -6.79 -20.12 3.63
C SER A 503 -8.02 -20.64 4.38
N ILE A 504 -8.93 -21.29 3.66
CA ILE A 504 -10.10 -21.95 4.26
C ILE A 504 -9.66 -23.32 4.77
N THR A 505 -9.17 -23.36 6.00
CA THR A 505 -8.60 -24.56 6.65
C THR A 505 -9.16 -24.68 8.06
N VAL A 506 -9.48 -25.92 8.49
CA VAL A 506 -10.00 -26.18 9.85
C VAL A 506 -9.04 -25.60 10.90
N GLY A 507 -9.60 -24.84 11.83
CA GLY A 507 -8.87 -24.18 12.93
C GLY A 507 -8.38 -22.78 12.63
N LYS A 508 -8.57 -22.26 11.40
CA LYS A 508 -8.34 -20.86 11.06
C LYS A 508 -9.58 -20.00 11.25
N GLU A 509 -9.38 -18.71 11.34
CA GLU A 509 -10.46 -17.72 11.38
C GLU A 509 -11.26 -17.77 10.07
N ALA A 510 -12.58 -17.59 10.19
CA ALA A 510 -13.47 -17.71 9.06
C ALA A 510 -13.55 -16.39 8.29
N ASP A 511 -12.49 -16.10 7.55
CA ASP A 511 -12.38 -15.02 6.60
C ASP A 511 -12.57 -15.57 5.18
N MET A 512 -13.59 -15.10 4.47
CA MET A 512 -13.87 -15.56 3.11
C MET A 512 -14.63 -14.53 2.29
N VAL A 513 -14.44 -14.61 0.97
CA VAL A 513 -15.21 -13.86 -0.01
C VAL A 513 -16.03 -14.80 -0.89
N VAL A 514 -17.25 -14.41 -1.20
CA VAL A 514 -18.14 -15.09 -2.15
C VAL A 514 -18.23 -14.25 -3.41
N LEU A 515 -17.73 -14.79 -4.51
CA LEU A 515 -17.81 -14.16 -5.84
C LEU A 515 -18.97 -14.75 -6.65
N GLY A 516 -19.59 -13.90 -7.49
CA GLY A 516 -20.71 -14.31 -8.36
C GLY A 516 -20.31 -15.20 -9.51
N GLU A 517 -19.01 -15.22 -9.88
CA GLU A 517 -18.47 -16.05 -10.94
C GLU A 517 -17.28 -16.88 -10.44
N ASP A 518 -17.04 -18.03 -11.06
CA ASP A 518 -15.84 -18.83 -10.82
C ASP A 518 -14.68 -18.26 -11.64
N ILE A 519 -13.87 -17.39 -11.01
CA ILE A 519 -12.73 -16.73 -11.66
C ILE A 519 -11.61 -17.69 -12.06
N THR A 520 -11.63 -18.94 -11.59
CA THR A 520 -10.65 -19.96 -12.00
C THR A 520 -11.01 -20.61 -13.36
N THR A 521 -12.22 -20.34 -13.87
CA THR A 521 -12.73 -20.94 -15.13
C THR A 521 -13.31 -19.93 -16.10
N CYS A 522 -13.57 -18.69 -15.69
CA CYS A 522 -14.06 -17.63 -16.58
C CYS A 522 -12.97 -17.17 -17.57
N ASP A 523 -13.35 -16.35 -18.54
CA ASP A 523 -12.37 -15.67 -19.41
C ASP A 523 -11.52 -14.72 -18.53
N PRO A 524 -10.18 -14.85 -18.57
CA PRO A 524 -9.30 -13.99 -17.78
C PRO A 524 -9.47 -12.47 -18.02
N GLN A 525 -10.02 -12.06 -19.15
CA GLN A 525 -10.30 -10.65 -19.45
C GLN A 525 -11.50 -10.09 -18.66
N HIS A 526 -12.28 -10.95 -17.98
CA HIS A 526 -13.50 -10.59 -17.24
C HIS A 526 -13.42 -10.89 -15.74
N ILE A 527 -12.25 -11.27 -15.21
CA ILE A 527 -12.07 -11.58 -13.78
C ILE A 527 -12.52 -10.40 -12.91
N ALA A 528 -12.11 -9.17 -13.27
CA ALA A 528 -12.42 -7.96 -12.51
C ALA A 528 -13.92 -7.58 -12.52
N GLU A 529 -14.71 -8.14 -13.43
CA GLU A 529 -16.16 -7.90 -13.53
C GLU A 529 -16.97 -8.81 -12.60
N SER A 530 -16.33 -9.83 -11.99
CA SER A 530 -17.01 -10.75 -11.08
C SER A 530 -17.54 -10.00 -9.85
N PRO A 531 -18.86 -10.01 -9.59
CA PRO A 531 -19.38 -9.28 -8.43
C PRO A 531 -19.01 -9.97 -7.12
N VAL A 532 -18.62 -9.17 -6.13
CA VAL A 532 -18.50 -9.63 -4.74
C VAL A 532 -19.90 -9.69 -4.15
N LEU A 533 -20.36 -10.89 -3.81
CA LEU A 533 -21.69 -11.11 -3.23
C LEU A 533 -21.68 -10.95 -1.71
N ARG A 534 -20.63 -11.41 -1.06
CA ARG A 534 -20.46 -11.33 0.40
C ARG A 534 -18.99 -11.38 0.80
N THR A 535 -18.68 -10.70 1.90
CA THR A 535 -17.40 -10.78 2.60
C THR A 535 -17.62 -11.15 4.06
N MET A 536 -16.85 -12.09 4.57
CA MET A 536 -16.90 -12.56 5.95
C MET A 536 -15.54 -12.35 6.61
N VAL A 537 -15.54 -11.83 7.83
CA VAL A 537 -14.37 -11.71 8.69
C VAL A 537 -14.70 -12.30 10.06
N GLY A 538 -13.85 -13.21 10.56
CA GLY A 538 -14.04 -13.84 11.86
C GLY A 538 -15.41 -14.51 12.03
N GLY A 539 -15.99 -15.04 10.95
CA GLY A 539 -17.31 -15.68 10.95
C GLY A 539 -18.51 -14.73 10.89
N GLU A 540 -18.28 -13.43 10.79
CA GLU A 540 -19.35 -12.43 10.64
C GLU A 540 -19.42 -11.91 9.21
N TRP A 541 -20.62 -11.82 8.64
CA TRP A 541 -20.83 -11.18 7.35
C TRP A 541 -20.69 -9.67 7.49
N VAL A 542 -19.57 -9.12 7.04
CA VAL A 542 -19.24 -7.70 7.11
C VAL A 542 -19.71 -6.91 5.88
N TYR A 543 -19.92 -7.63 4.76
CA TYR A 543 -20.51 -7.08 3.54
C TYR A 543 -21.50 -8.07 2.92
N ILE A 544 -22.63 -7.55 2.40
CA ILE A 544 -23.66 -8.28 1.64
C ILE A 544 -24.13 -7.34 0.53
N SER A 545 -23.94 -7.74 -0.76
CA SER A 545 -24.36 -6.97 -1.94
C SER A 545 -25.86 -6.89 -2.09
#